data_7157a39341b2d62b677ff7b2de525588
#
_entry.id   7157a39341b2d62b677ff7b2de525588
#
_cell.length_a   1.000
_cell.length_b   1.000
_cell.length_c   1.000
_cell.angle_alpha   90.00
_cell.angle_beta   90.00
_cell.angle_gamma   90.00
#
_symmetry.space_group_name_H-M   'P 1'
#
loop_
_entity.id
_entity.type
_entity.pdbx_description
1 polymer ?
#
loop_
_entity_poly.entity_id
_entity_poly.type
_entity_poly.pdbx_seq_one_letter_code
_entity_poly.pdbx_strand_id
1 'polypeptide(L)'
;DFNIFDGTTWLSGFQNPQAYLTLDTWKPYTADYLPFFTSEIRTAMEAQLQKTSSPRIGKIDYDIAGTASGNWFIAGTNGYAGRLNSDYENATAMLGSGSVPGKNDYSWSHLAIAPHQVDTKAWVFSSGWWNDPKGDAEQAIIVVASGQVAPDKFTAASGMVVYKLAQLSYAPPAGVATNPPGSMAPWPVGYTIVTGRDRGVVALQVNADGSLSLELNTSITSIS
;
A
#
# COMPACT_ATOMS: atom_id res chain seq x y z
N ASP A 1 -7.94 15.77 -0.14
CA ASP A 1 -8.44 14.44 0.23
C ASP A 1 -9.60 14.62 1.18
N PHE A 2 -10.58 13.73 1.07
CA PHE A 2 -11.61 13.69 2.06
C PHE A 2 -12.07 12.24 2.31
N ASN A 3 -12.26 11.90 3.57
CA ASN A 3 -12.63 10.58 4.01
C ASN A 3 -13.93 10.66 4.81
N ILE A 4 -14.75 9.63 4.70
CA ILE A 4 -15.92 9.45 5.57
C ILE A 4 -15.69 8.23 6.44
N PHE A 5 -15.95 8.42 7.72
CA PHE A 5 -15.97 7.35 8.71
C PHE A 5 -17.39 7.22 9.22
N ASP A 6 -17.94 6.04 9.13
CA ASP A 6 -19.28 5.73 9.56
C ASP A 6 -19.21 4.68 10.68
N GLY A 7 -19.63 5.04 11.88
CA GLY A 7 -19.60 4.15 13.04
C GLY A 7 -20.48 2.90 12.89
N THR A 8 -21.34 2.85 11.88
CA THR A 8 -22.14 1.66 11.52
C THR A 8 -21.45 0.76 10.52
N THR A 9 -20.36 1.23 9.89
CA THR A 9 -19.53 0.47 8.96
C THR A 9 -18.42 -0.22 9.72
N TRP A 10 -18.10 -1.44 9.32
CA TRP A 10 -16.93 -2.16 9.80
C TRP A 10 -16.31 -2.94 8.62
N LEU A 11 -15.10 -2.58 8.26
CA LEU A 11 -14.34 -3.28 7.22
C LEU A 11 -13.85 -4.62 7.77
N SER A 12 -14.51 -5.69 7.36
CA SER A 12 -14.25 -7.06 7.85
C SER A 12 -13.08 -7.77 7.15
N GLY A 13 -12.50 -7.15 6.13
CA GLY A 13 -11.39 -7.72 5.37
C GLY A 13 -10.03 -7.56 6.06
N PHE A 14 -9.90 -6.72 7.08
CA PHE A 14 -8.67 -6.66 7.88
C PHE A 14 -8.48 -7.93 8.70
N GLN A 15 -7.34 -8.59 8.58
CA GLN A 15 -6.98 -9.75 9.41
C GLN A 15 -6.58 -9.33 10.82
N ASN A 16 -6.01 -8.14 10.97
CA ASN A 16 -5.61 -7.59 12.27
C ASN A 16 -6.13 -6.16 12.48
N PRO A 17 -7.46 -5.96 12.60
CA PRO A 17 -8.03 -4.63 12.76
C PRO A 17 -7.59 -3.95 14.09
N GLN A 18 -7.26 -4.74 15.12
CA GLN A 18 -6.79 -4.22 16.40
C GLN A 18 -5.49 -3.43 16.28
N ALA A 19 -4.66 -3.75 15.30
CA ALA A 19 -3.41 -3.03 15.05
C ALA A 19 -3.64 -1.55 14.66
N TYR A 20 -4.81 -1.20 14.13
CA TYR A 20 -5.16 0.18 13.82
C TYR A 20 -5.72 0.94 15.04
N LEU A 21 -6.37 0.23 15.96
CA LEU A 21 -7.06 0.86 17.09
C LEU A 21 -6.11 1.53 18.11
N THR A 22 -4.81 1.37 17.94
CA THR A 22 -3.79 2.01 18.78
C THR A 22 -3.55 3.49 18.42
N LEU A 23 -3.81 3.89 17.18
CA LEU A 23 -3.63 5.26 16.70
C LEU A 23 -4.76 5.70 15.76
N ASP A 24 -4.99 4.94 14.69
CA ASP A 24 -5.95 5.28 13.63
C ASP A 24 -7.26 4.50 13.80
N THR A 25 -7.90 4.68 14.94
CA THR A 25 -9.10 3.96 15.34
C THR A 25 -10.26 4.04 14.35
N TRP A 26 -10.23 5.01 13.46
CA TRP A 26 -11.24 5.23 12.44
C TRP A 26 -11.05 4.36 11.18
N LYS A 27 -9.86 3.81 10.93
CA LYS A 27 -9.60 3.04 9.70
C LYS A 27 -10.59 1.88 9.45
N PRO A 28 -10.94 1.04 10.44
CA PRO A 28 -11.94 0.00 10.21
C PRO A 28 -13.35 0.53 9.91
N TYR A 29 -13.60 1.81 10.16
CA TYR A 29 -14.89 2.47 9.92
C TYR A 29 -14.91 3.29 8.62
N THR A 30 -13.90 3.15 7.77
CA THR A 30 -13.86 3.82 6.47
C THR A 30 -15.03 3.37 5.61
N ALA A 31 -15.78 4.33 5.09
CA ALA A 31 -16.98 4.08 4.31
C ALA A 31 -16.86 4.63 2.87
N ASP A 32 -17.68 4.09 1.98
CA ASP A 32 -17.94 4.71 0.69
C ASP A 32 -18.64 6.05 0.92
N TYR A 33 -18.07 7.12 0.40
CA TYR A 33 -18.64 8.46 0.58
C TYR A 33 -19.75 8.79 -0.43
N LEU A 34 -19.87 8.08 -1.53
CA LEU A 34 -20.84 8.39 -2.59
C LEU A 34 -22.29 8.40 -2.11
N PRO A 35 -22.74 7.48 -1.23
CA PRO A 35 -24.11 7.49 -0.71
C PRO A 35 -24.50 8.75 0.07
N PHE A 36 -23.51 9.51 0.57
CA PHE A 36 -23.77 10.72 1.37
C PHE A 36 -24.05 11.97 0.50
N PHE A 37 -23.93 11.85 -0.82
CA PHE A 37 -24.24 12.93 -1.76
C PHE A 37 -25.60 12.74 -2.43
N THR A 38 -26.16 13.85 -2.94
CA THR A 38 -27.34 13.77 -3.80
C THR A 38 -27.06 12.96 -5.06
N SER A 39 -28.10 12.40 -5.68
CA SER A 39 -27.94 11.58 -6.89
C SER A 39 -27.22 12.30 -8.02
N GLU A 40 -27.45 13.61 -8.16
CA GLU A 40 -26.81 14.44 -9.18
C GLU A 40 -25.29 14.53 -8.95
N ILE A 41 -24.89 14.91 -7.72
CA ILE A 41 -23.47 15.02 -7.35
C ILE A 41 -22.79 13.65 -7.45
N ARG A 42 -23.44 12.60 -6.94
CA ARG A 42 -22.93 11.24 -7.00
C ARG A 42 -22.65 10.81 -8.44
N THR A 43 -23.59 11.02 -9.37
CA THR A 43 -23.42 10.68 -10.78
C THR A 43 -22.22 11.42 -11.39
N ALA A 44 -22.08 12.71 -11.08
CA ALA A 44 -20.94 13.50 -11.56
C ALA A 44 -19.60 12.99 -11.00
N MET A 45 -19.56 12.59 -9.73
CA MET A 45 -18.36 12.02 -9.10
C MET A 45 -18.03 10.64 -9.68
N GLU A 46 -19.03 9.76 -9.82
CA GLU A 46 -18.87 8.42 -10.39
C GLU A 46 -18.29 8.46 -11.82
N ALA A 47 -18.68 9.46 -12.59
CA ALA A 47 -18.16 9.66 -13.95
C ALA A 47 -16.64 9.97 -13.97
N GLN A 48 -16.08 10.47 -12.86
CA GLN A 48 -14.65 10.76 -12.73
C GLN A 48 -13.85 9.60 -12.14
N LEU A 49 -14.51 8.58 -11.58
CA LEU A 49 -13.82 7.44 -10.98
C LEU A 49 -13.24 6.53 -12.06
N GLN A 50 -11.94 6.34 -12.02
CA GLN A 50 -11.24 5.47 -12.99
C GLN A 50 -11.33 3.99 -12.61
N LYS A 51 -11.38 3.68 -11.30
CA LYS A 51 -11.58 2.31 -10.84
C LYS A 51 -12.95 1.80 -11.27
N THR A 52 -12.98 0.69 -11.99
CA THR A 52 -14.22 0.05 -12.50
C THR A 52 -14.69 -1.13 -11.66
N SER A 53 -13.79 -1.74 -10.86
CA SER A 53 -14.12 -2.86 -9.99
C SER A 53 -14.85 -2.40 -8.72
N SER A 54 -15.84 -3.17 -8.27
CA SER A 54 -16.55 -2.91 -7.01
C SER A 54 -15.75 -3.43 -5.79
N PRO A 55 -15.83 -2.76 -4.64
CA PRO A 55 -16.35 -1.40 -4.46
C PRO A 55 -15.44 -0.38 -5.13
N ARG A 56 -16.02 0.67 -5.70
CA ARG A 56 -15.26 1.67 -6.45
C ARG A 56 -14.45 2.59 -5.54
N ILE A 57 -14.90 2.78 -4.31
CA ILE A 57 -14.26 3.59 -3.27
C ILE A 57 -14.49 2.95 -1.89
N GLY A 58 -13.83 3.46 -0.86
CA GLY A 58 -14.03 3.07 0.55
C GLY A 58 -13.35 1.76 0.97
N LYS A 59 -12.74 0.99 0.05
CA LYS A 59 -12.08 -0.27 0.40
C LYS A 59 -10.60 -0.09 0.63
N ILE A 60 -10.14 -0.43 1.83
CA ILE A 60 -8.72 -0.45 2.24
C ILE A 60 -8.32 -1.78 2.91
N ASP A 61 -9.27 -2.67 3.10
CA ASP A 61 -9.15 -3.96 3.78
C ASP A 61 -8.95 -5.09 2.75
N TYR A 62 -7.77 -5.13 2.14
CA TYR A 62 -7.42 -6.12 1.10
C TYR A 62 -6.72 -7.36 1.63
N ASP A 63 -6.78 -7.61 2.94
CA ASP A 63 -6.12 -8.75 3.54
C ASP A 63 -6.79 -10.06 3.10
N ILE A 64 -5.96 -11.04 2.75
CA ILE A 64 -6.40 -12.39 2.45
C ILE A 64 -5.66 -13.34 3.38
N ALA A 65 -6.41 -13.97 4.27
CA ALA A 65 -5.85 -14.84 5.29
C ALA A 65 -4.91 -15.92 4.70
N GLY A 66 -3.74 -16.06 5.30
CA GLY A 66 -2.73 -17.03 4.90
C GLY A 66 -1.99 -16.72 3.61
N THR A 67 -2.16 -15.52 3.04
CA THR A 67 -1.42 -15.05 1.85
C THR A 67 -0.58 -13.83 2.16
N ALA A 68 0.29 -13.42 1.22
CA ALA A 68 1.07 -12.19 1.36
C ALA A 68 0.23 -10.92 1.13
N SER A 69 -0.97 -11.04 0.54
CA SER A 69 -1.86 -9.89 0.34
C SER A 69 -2.44 -9.42 1.66
N GLY A 70 -2.15 -8.19 2.04
CA GLY A 70 -2.71 -7.61 3.25
C GLY A 70 -1.86 -6.52 3.88
N ASN A 71 -2.28 -6.16 5.08
CA ASN A 71 -1.66 -5.17 5.92
C ASN A 71 -0.81 -5.84 6.99
N TRP A 72 0.47 -5.50 7.01
CA TRP A 72 1.48 -6.10 7.87
C TRP A 72 2.07 -5.05 8.81
N PHE A 73 2.44 -5.49 10.01
CA PHE A 73 3.04 -4.64 11.03
C PHE A 73 4.31 -5.28 11.56
N ILE A 74 5.32 -4.47 11.89
CA ILE A 74 6.55 -4.99 12.49
C ILE A 74 6.21 -5.71 13.79
N ALA A 75 6.75 -6.93 13.95
CA ALA A 75 6.57 -7.71 15.17
C ALA A 75 7.12 -6.97 16.41
N GLY A 76 6.40 -7.06 17.52
CA GLY A 76 6.77 -6.37 18.76
C GLY A 76 6.51 -4.87 18.78
N THR A 77 5.85 -4.32 17.76
CA THR A 77 5.41 -2.93 17.78
C THR A 77 3.95 -2.80 18.22
N ASN A 78 3.51 -1.56 18.44
CA ASN A 78 2.13 -1.25 18.79
C ASN A 78 1.27 -1.05 17.53
N GLY A 79 1.34 -1.96 16.59
CA GLY A 79 0.60 -1.93 15.35
C GLY A 79 0.85 -0.65 14.54
N TYR A 80 -0.21 0.01 14.11
CA TYR A 80 -0.12 1.21 13.28
C TYR A 80 0.47 2.41 14.02
N ALA A 81 0.37 2.47 15.34
CA ALA A 81 1.07 3.46 16.17
C ALA A 81 2.60 3.24 16.18
N GLY A 82 3.06 2.10 15.76
CA GLY A 82 4.47 1.79 15.50
C GLY A 82 5.30 1.50 16.72
N ARG A 83 5.04 2.10 17.85
CA ARG A 83 5.96 2.03 19.00
C ARG A 83 5.34 1.53 20.28
N LEU A 84 6.16 0.79 20.99
CA LEU A 84 6.01 0.52 22.40
C LEU A 84 6.97 1.46 23.14
N ASN A 85 6.60 2.66 23.53
CA ASN A 85 7.39 3.57 24.36
C ASN A 85 8.11 4.74 23.66
N SER A 86 8.83 5.49 24.50
CA SER A 86 9.70 6.63 24.21
C SER A 86 10.91 6.34 23.30
N ASP A 87 11.07 5.13 22.80
CA ASP A 87 12.19 4.75 21.91
C ASP A 87 12.05 5.30 20.50
N TYR A 88 11.37 6.41 20.39
CA TYR A 88 11.17 7.19 19.19
C TYR A 88 12.48 7.53 18.50
N GLU A 89 13.51 7.80 19.24
CA GLU A 89 14.78 8.25 18.71
C GLU A 89 15.60 7.11 18.09
N ASN A 90 15.28 5.85 18.40
CA ASN A 90 16.05 4.68 17.97
C ASN A 90 15.29 3.74 17.03
N ALA A 91 14.11 4.15 16.56
CA ALA A 91 13.36 3.31 15.62
C ALA A 91 14.12 3.17 14.30
N THR A 92 14.30 1.94 13.87
CA THR A 92 14.85 1.64 12.54
C THR A 92 13.72 1.63 11.51
N ALA A 93 13.97 2.17 10.33
CA ALA A 93 13.02 2.07 9.22
C ALA A 93 12.72 0.59 8.90
N MET A 94 11.49 0.28 8.57
CA MET A 94 11.07 -1.07 8.21
C MET A 94 11.91 -1.61 7.04
N LEU A 95 12.20 -0.75 6.10
CA LEU A 95 12.90 -1.09 4.87
C LEU A 95 14.11 -0.17 4.70
N GLY A 96 15.29 -0.73 4.91
CA GLY A 96 16.53 0.01 4.78
C GLY A 96 17.31 0.16 6.08
N SER A 97 18.52 0.68 5.99
CA SER A 97 19.39 0.98 7.11
C SER A 97 19.26 2.46 7.49
N GLY A 98 18.95 2.73 8.72
CA GLY A 98 18.90 4.08 9.24
C GLY A 98 17.87 4.24 10.35
N SER A 99 18.10 5.19 11.23
CA SER A 99 17.14 5.62 12.23
C SER A 99 16.10 6.53 11.59
N VAL A 100 14.85 6.35 11.95
CA VAL A 100 13.78 7.29 11.62
C VAL A 100 13.97 8.53 12.51
N PRO A 101 14.40 9.68 11.98
CA PRO A 101 14.65 10.83 12.81
C PRO A 101 13.36 11.38 13.38
N GLY A 102 13.20 11.28 14.69
CA GLY A 102 12.34 12.14 15.53
C GLY A 102 10.93 12.47 15.07
N LYS A 103 10.35 11.71 14.13
CA LYS A 103 9.04 12.01 13.59
C LYS A 103 7.99 11.10 14.16
N ASN A 104 6.83 11.66 14.36
CA ASN A 104 5.58 10.97 14.69
C ASN A 104 5.09 10.15 13.51
N ASP A 105 5.88 9.20 13.07
CA ASP A 105 5.54 8.52 11.86
C ASP A 105 4.59 7.37 12.20
N TYR A 106 3.36 7.78 12.40
CA TYR A 106 2.29 6.83 12.28
C TYR A 106 2.52 6.13 10.94
N SER A 107 2.29 4.85 10.87
CA SER A 107 2.53 4.04 9.69
C SER A 107 3.97 3.57 9.39
N TRP A 108 5.03 4.06 10.04
CA TRP A 108 6.39 3.60 9.75
C TRP A 108 6.58 2.09 9.96
N SER A 109 5.81 1.48 10.86
CA SER A 109 5.80 0.03 11.12
C SER A 109 4.83 -0.75 10.23
N HIS A 110 4.18 -0.09 9.29
CA HIS A 110 3.12 -0.64 8.46
C HIS A 110 3.61 -0.90 7.03
N LEU A 111 3.27 -2.06 6.51
CA LEU A 111 3.42 -2.43 5.11
C LEU A 111 2.08 -2.90 4.57
N ALA A 112 1.64 -2.37 3.44
CA ALA A 112 0.54 -2.92 2.68
C ALA A 112 1.05 -3.58 1.38
N ILE A 113 0.65 -4.84 1.17
CA ILE A 113 0.78 -5.54 -0.10
C ILE A 113 -0.65 -5.73 -0.63
N ALA A 114 -1.04 -4.90 -1.58
CA ALA A 114 -2.43 -4.82 -2.00
C ALA A 114 -2.57 -4.53 -3.50
N PRO A 115 -3.72 -4.86 -4.12
CA PRO A 115 -4.02 -4.38 -5.46
C PRO A 115 -4.02 -2.85 -5.50
N HIS A 116 -3.54 -2.28 -6.58
CA HIS A 116 -3.63 -0.84 -6.78
C HIS A 116 -5.09 -0.39 -6.85
N GLN A 117 -5.39 0.75 -6.23
CA GLN A 117 -6.77 1.23 -6.07
C GLN A 117 -7.50 1.52 -7.40
N VAL A 118 -6.79 1.80 -8.49
CA VAL A 118 -7.38 2.08 -9.80
C VAL A 118 -7.23 0.87 -10.72
N ASP A 119 -6.00 0.39 -10.94
CA ASP A 119 -5.73 -0.83 -11.71
C ASP A 119 -5.50 -2.01 -10.77
N THR A 120 -6.54 -2.74 -10.47
CA THR A 120 -6.51 -3.87 -9.54
C THR A 120 -5.70 -5.08 -10.02
N LYS A 121 -5.15 -5.05 -11.23
CA LYS A 121 -4.20 -6.05 -11.72
C LYS A 121 -2.76 -5.75 -11.31
N ALA A 122 -2.47 -4.50 -11.00
CA ALA A 122 -1.18 -4.08 -10.48
C ALA A 122 -1.11 -4.32 -8.97
N TRP A 123 0.02 -4.82 -8.49
CA TRP A 123 0.28 -5.02 -7.07
C TRP A 123 1.17 -3.92 -6.52
N VAL A 124 0.76 -3.33 -5.41
CA VAL A 124 1.49 -2.26 -4.74
C VAL A 124 2.16 -2.82 -3.49
N PHE A 125 3.42 -2.48 -3.31
CA PHE A 125 4.21 -2.62 -2.11
C PHE A 125 4.32 -1.23 -1.49
N SER A 126 3.52 -0.96 -0.47
CA SER A 126 3.43 0.35 0.18
C SER A 126 3.91 0.24 1.61
N SER A 127 5.05 0.86 1.90
CA SER A 127 5.60 0.94 3.26
C SER A 127 5.40 2.33 3.84
N GLY A 128 5.08 2.41 5.11
CA GLY A 128 4.98 3.67 5.82
C GLY A 128 6.28 4.46 5.89
N TRP A 129 7.39 3.75 5.88
CA TRP A 129 8.71 4.35 5.78
C TRP A 129 9.60 3.53 4.85
N TRP A 130 10.03 4.15 3.78
CA TRP A 130 11.03 3.60 2.87
C TRP A 130 12.26 4.49 2.87
N ASN A 131 13.29 4.07 3.58
CA ASN A 131 14.56 4.81 3.60
C ASN A 131 15.29 4.60 2.26
N ASP A 132 14.88 5.34 1.24
CA ASP A 132 15.55 5.39 -0.05
C ASP A 132 16.43 6.65 -0.10
N PRO A 133 17.76 6.52 -0.20
CA PRO A 133 18.66 7.67 -0.29
C PRO A 133 18.41 8.55 -1.52
N LYS A 134 17.61 8.08 -2.49
CA LYS A 134 17.20 8.86 -3.66
C LYS A 134 15.92 9.66 -3.44
N GLY A 135 15.33 9.59 -2.23
CA GLY A 135 14.19 10.40 -1.85
C GLY A 135 12.88 10.06 -2.57
N ASP A 136 12.74 8.83 -3.05
CA ASP A 136 11.54 8.44 -3.78
C ASP A 136 10.34 8.14 -2.86
N ALA A 137 9.17 8.06 -3.51
CA ALA A 137 7.93 7.73 -2.87
C ALA A 137 7.97 6.37 -2.14
N GLU A 138 7.22 6.27 -1.09
CA GLU A 138 7.09 5.11 -0.19
C GLU A 138 6.31 3.93 -0.82
N GLN A 139 6.09 3.98 -2.13
CA GLN A 139 5.34 2.98 -2.87
C GLN A 139 6.11 2.46 -4.07
N ALA A 140 6.00 1.15 -4.28
CA ALA A 140 6.50 0.49 -5.47
C ALA A 140 5.45 -0.45 -6.07
N ILE A 141 5.62 -0.77 -7.34
CA ILE A 141 4.91 -1.86 -8.01
C ILE A 141 5.68 -3.16 -7.79
N ILE A 142 4.99 -4.19 -7.36
CA ILE A 142 5.49 -5.57 -7.41
C ILE A 142 5.34 -6.05 -8.85
N VAL A 143 6.46 -6.32 -9.49
CA VAL A 143 6.47 -6.90 -10.83
C VAL A 143 6.36 -8.41 -10.71
N VAL A 144 5.18 -8.94 -10.97
CA VAL A 144 4.96 -10.40 -10.99
C VAL A 144 5.35 -10.93 -12.36
N ALA A 145 6.43 -11.70 -12.42
CA ALA A 145 6.91 -12.30 -13.65
C ALA A 145 5.96 -13.42 -14.13
N SER A 146 6.05 -13.76 -15.42
CA SER A 146 5.25 -14.87 -15.97
C SER A 146 5.57 -16.18 -15.24
N GLY A 147 4.54 -16.87 -14.79
CA GLY A 147 4.66 -18.10 -14.00
C GLY A 147 4.97 -17.89 -12.51
N GLN A 148 5.23 -16.67 -12.09
CA GLN A 148 5.43 -16.36 -10.68
C GLN A 148 4.09 -16.26 -9.96
N VAL A 149 4.03 -16.73 -8.71
CA VAL A 149 2.82 -16.62 -7.86
C VAL A 149 2.53 -15.16 -7.52
N ALA A 150 1.29 -14.72 -7.68
CA ALA A 150 0.88 -13.37 -7.28
C ALA A 150 0.68 -13.29 -5.74
N PRO A 151 0.77 -12.08 -5.13
CA PRO A 151 0.67 -11.93 -3.68
C PRO A 151 -0.61 -12.49 -3.04
N ASP A 152 -1.74 -12.47 -3.74
CA ASP A 152 -3.02 -13.04 -3.27
C ASP A 152 -3.07 -14.58 -3.31
N LYS A 153 -2.10 -15.21 -3.95
CA LYS A 153 -1.94 -16.68 -4.03
C LYS A 153 -0.67 -17.16 -3.33
N PHE A 154 0.16 -16.23 -2.89
CA PHE A 154 1.41 -16.53 -2.22
C PHE A 154 1.15 -16.90 -0.77
N THR A 155 1.35 -18.16 -0.41
CA THR A 155 1.09 -18.75 0.92
C THR A 155 2.35 -19.34 1.52
N ALA A 156 2.26 -19.86 2.76
CA ALA A 156 3.37 -20.58 3.40
C ALA A 156 3.87 -21.78 2.57
N ALA A 157 2.99 -22.44 1.82
CA ALA A 157 3.36 -23.57 0.95
C ALA A 157 4.19 -23.12 -0.28
N SER A 158 4.19 -21.85 -0.61
CA SER A 158 4.97 -21.31 -1.73
C SER A 158 6.47 -21.23 -1.43
N GLY A 159 6.86 -21.33 -0.15
CA GLY A 159 8.22 -21.07 0.29
C GLY A 159 8.60 -19.60 0.18
N MET A 160 9.87 -19.32 -0.03
CA MET A 160 10.35 -17.96 -0.26
C MET A 160 10.14 -17.56 -1.73
N VAL A 161 9.61 -16.38 -1.95
CA VAL A 161 9.43 -15.79 -3.28
C VAL A 161 10.14 -14.43 -3.35
N VAL A 162 10.86 -14.20 -4.45
CA VAL A 162 11.57 -12.93 -4.68
C VAL A 162 10.84 -12.17 -5.78
N TYR A 163 10.37 -10.96 -5.47
CA TYR A 163 9.77 -10.07 -6.45
C TYR A 163 10.69 -8.92 -6.80
N LYS A 164 10.68 -8.53 -8.07
CA LYS A 164 11.25 -7.27 -8.51
C LYS A 164 10.30 -6.13 -8.11
N LEU A 165 10.89 -5.02 -7.66
CA LEU A 165 10.17 -3.79 -7.38
C LEU A 165 10.51 -2.74 -8.42
N ALA A 166 9.50 -2.00 -8.85
CA ALA A 166 9.64 -0.87 -9.74
C ALA A 166 8.93 0.36 -9.18
N GLN A 167 9.40 1.54 -9.52
CA GLN A 167 8.74 2.79 -9.13
C GLN A 167 7.31 2.82 -9.66
N LEU A 168 6.37 3.14 -8.79
CA LEU A 168 5.00 3.44 -9.18
C LEU A 168 4.98 4.79 -9.90
N SER A 169 4.55 4.80 -11.13
CA SER A 169 4.43 5.98 -11.96
C SER A 169 3.10 6.00 -12.71
N TYR A 170 2.76 7.17 -13.24
CA TYR A 170 1.51 7.36 -13.96
C TYR A 170 1.77 8.03 -15.30
N ALA A 171 1.18 7.52 -16.36
CA ALA A 171 1.19 8.13 -17.69
C ALA A 171 -0.18 8.73 -17.99
N PRO A 172 -0.25 9.99 -18.41
CA PRO A 172 -1.50 10.60 -18.84
C PRO A 172 -1.99 9.96 -20.14
N PRO A 173 -3.26 10.14 -20.51
CA PRO A 173 -3.76 9.81 -21.83
C PRO A 173 -2.94 10.49 -22.94
N ALA A 174 -2.90 9.87 -24.11
CA ALA A 174 -2.19 10.45 -25.25
C ALA A 174 -2.71 11.88 -25.56
N GLY A 175 -1.79 12.82 -25.75
CA GLY A 175 -2.11 14.23 -26.03
C GLY A 175 -2.48 15.07 -24.80
N VAL A 176 -2.49 14.50 -23.62
CA VAL A 176 -2.69 15.25 -22.37
C VAL A 176 -1.34 15.54 -21.73
N ALA A 177 -1.07 16.80 -21.43
CA ALA A 177 0.17 17.20 -20.76
C ALA A 177 0.23 16.66 -19.33
N THR A 178 1.41 16.27 -18.90
CA THR A 178 1.67 15.97 -17.48
C THR A 178 1.69 17.24 -16.66
N ASN A 179 1.12 17.20 -15.48
CA ASN A 179 1.29 18.30 -14.54
C ASN A 179 2.76 18.38 -14.10
N PRO A 180 3.31 19.58 -13.97
CA PRO A 180 4.64 19.76 -13.42
C PRO A 180 4.75 19.13 -12.02
N PRO A 181 5.92 18.62 -11.62
CA PRO A 181 6.16 18.17 -10.25
C PRO A 181 5.78 19.26 -9.24
N GLY A 182 5.04 18.89 -8.19
CA GLY A 182 4.55 19.85 -7.19
C GLY A 182 3.33 20.65 -7.60
N SER A 183 2.77 20.44 -8.79
CA SER A 183 1.54 21.08 -9.24
C SER A 183 0.34 20.59 -8.41
N MET A 184 -0.50 21.55 -7.97
CA MET A 184 -1.80 21.28 -7.36
C MET A 184 -2.89 21.02 -8.40
N ALA A 185 -2.55 20.96 -9.68
CA ALA A 185 -3.52 20.71 -10.74
C ALA A 185 -4.13 19.30 -10.62
N PRO A 186 -5.41 19.12 -10.95
CA PRO A 186 -6.05 17.80 -10.89
C PRO A 186 -5.33 16.80 -11.81
N TRP A 187 -5.25 15.57 -11.36
CA TRP A 187 -4.77 14.49 -12.21
C TRP A 187 -5.69 14.32 -13.42
N PRO A 188 -5.15 14.16 -14.62
CA PRO A 188 -5.98 13.95 -15.80
C PRO A 188 -6.77 12.63 -15.69
N VAL A 189 -8.04 12.68 -16.07
CA VAL A 189 -8.86 11.46 -16.16
C VAL A 189 -8.27 10.54 -17.22
N GLY A 190 -8.24 9.22 -16.94
CA GLY A 190 -7.76 8.22 -17.89
C GLY A 190 -6.24 7.99 -17.87
N TYR A 191 -5.52 8.45 -16.85
CA TYR A 191 -4.13 8.05 -16.69
C TYR A 191 -4.00 6.53 -16.46
N THR A 192 -2.86 5.96 -16.84
CA THR A 192 -2.53 4.55 -16.65
C THR A 192 -1.35 4.41 -15.70
N ILE A 193 -1.32 3.28 -14.98
CA ILE A 193 -0.15 2.92 -14.17
C ILE A 193 0.95 2.44 -15.11
N VAL A 194 2.14 2.94 -14.91
CA VAL A 194 3.35 2.49 -15.57
C VAL A 194 4.43 2.20 -14.52
N THR A 195 5.26 1.23 -14.82
CA THR A 195 6.45 0.96 -14.03
C THR A 195 7.54 1.96 -14.41
N GLY A 196 8.03 2.68 -13.42
CA GLY A 196 9.20 3.54 -13.58
C GLY A 196 10.51 2.77 -13.43
N ARG A 197 11.54 3.41 -12.88
CA ARG A 197 12.84 2.80 -12.66
C ARG A 197 12.79 1.63 -11.69
N ASP A 198 13.79 0.77 -11.79
CA ASP A 198 13.97 -0.34 -10.86
C ASP A 198 14.24 0.16 -9.44
N ARG A 199 13.62 -0.50 -8.46
CA ARG A 199 13.74 -0.20 -7.03
C ARG A 199 14.35 -1.35 -6.23
N GLY A 200 14.90 -2.34 -6.92
CA GLY A 200 15.50 -3.50 -6.29
C GLY A 200 14.58 -4.71 -6.26
N VAL A 201 14.82 -5.58 -5.32
CA VAL A 201 14.06 -6.81 -5.11
C VAL A 201 13.62 -6.94 -3.67
N VAL A 202 12.51 -7.61 -3.44
CA VAL A 202 12.06 -8.02 -2.13
C VAL A 202 11.91 -9.53 -2.08
N ALA A 203 12.54 -10.17 -1.10
CA ALA A 203 12.30 -11.55 -0.75
C ALA A 203 11.21 -11.59 0.32
N LEU A 204 10.18 -12.39 0.10
CA LEU A 204 9.05 -12.57 1.00
C LEU A 204 8.86 -14.05 1.34
N GLN A 205 8.46 -14.33 2.55
CA GLN A 205 8.02 -15.65 2.98
C GLN A 205 6.85 -15.52 3.95
N VAL A 206 5.71 -16.09 3.59
CA VAL A 206 4.60 -16.29 4.53
C VAL A 206 4.95 -17.50 5.39
N ASN A 207 4.94 -17.33 6.70
CA ASN A 207 5.29 -18.39 7.65
C ASN A 207 4.03 -19.15 8.09
N ALA A 208 4.23 -20.37 8.61
CA ALA A 208 3.12 -21.21 9.07
C ALA A 208 2.36 -20.62 10.28
N ASP A 209 3.01 -19.74 11.04
CA ASP A 209 2.40 -19.01 12.16
C ASP A 209 1.60 -17.77 11.72
N GLY A 210 1.51 -17.52 10.41
CA GLY A 210 0.80 -16.37 9.84
C GLY A 210 1.63 -15.08 9.83
N SER A 211 2.90 -15.10 10.20
CA SER A 211 3.80 -13.96 10.05
C SER A 211 4.35 -13.86 8.62
N LEU A 212 4.87 -12.67 8.26
CA LEU A 212 5.58 -12.42 7.01
C LEU A 212 7.03 -12.10 7.30
N SER A 213 7.95 -12.90 6.76
CA SER A 213 9.38 -12.56 6.71
C SER A 213 9.67 -11.77 5.44
N LEU A 214 10.49 -10.72 5.58
CA LEU A 214 10.78 -9.79 4.51
C LEU A 214 12.26 -9.39 4.52
N GLU A 215 12.87 -9.38 3.33
CA GLU A 215 14.18 -8.78 3.09
C GLU A 215 14.14 -7.94 1.82
N LEU A 216 14.53 -6.67 1.91
CA LEU A 216 14.63 -5.76 0.78
C LEU A 216 16.09 -5.54 0.39
N ASN A 217 16.38 -5.66 -0.90
CA ASN A 217 17.68 -5.31 -1.46
C ASN A 217 17.52 -4.35 -2.64
N THR A 218 17.87 -3.09 -2.42
CA THR A 218 17.73 -2.02 -3.42
C THR A 218 18.88 -1.97 -4.45
N SER A 219 19.93 -2.77 -4.24
CA SER A 219 21.10 -2.84 -5.14
C SER A 219 20.96 -3.90 -6.22
N ILE A 220 20.09 -4.89 -6.03
CA ILE A 220 19.82 -5.95 -7.00
C ILE A 220 18.71 -5.46 -7.95
N THR A 221 19.05 -5.35 -9.24
CA THR A 221 18.11 -4.87 -10.27
C THR A 221 17.60 -5.98 -11.20
N SER A 222 18.14 -7.20 -11.08
CA SER A 222 17.69 -8.36 -11.86
C SER A 222 17.61 -9.60 -11.00
N ILE A 223 16.62 -10.44 -11.30
CA ILE A 223 16.47 -11.78 -10.75
C ILE A 223 16.79 -12.74 -11.91
N SER A 224 17.77 -13.59 -11.72
CA SER A 224 18.15 -14.63 -12.71
C SER A 224 17.32 -15.89 -12.48
#